data_b3647431eafbbdea4ba038a8515b3a11
#
_entry.id   b3647431eafbbdea4ba038a8515b3a11
#
_cell.length_a   1.000
_cell.length_b   1.000
_cell.length_c   1.000
_cell.angle_alpha   90.00
_cell.angle_beta   90.00
_cell.angle_gamma   90.00
#
_symmetry.space_group_name_H-M   'P 1'
#
loop_
_entity.id
_entity.type
_entity.pdbx_description
1 polymer ?
#
loop_
_entity_poly.entity_id
_entity_poly.type
_entity_poly.pdbx_seq_one_letter_code
_entity_poly.pdbx_strand_id
1 'polypeptide(L)'
;MKINVVGTSGSGKSTLARQLAERLDVPYIEMDRLYWRPEWQGTPDGAFLERLEQTLAEAGGGWVLDGNYSRTQPIKWREVDYILWLDYGFCRTLWQAVRRAYRRAAGKSELWPGTGNRESFRRSFFSRESIVLWTIRTYSKNRRKYLAEMARTDIGGRFKRLRSPRQAADFLRTLPQAHSSRR
;
A
#
# COMPACT_ATOMS: atom_id res chain seq x y z
N MET A 1 4.70 -0.54 -16.90
CA MET A 1 4.54 -1.65 -15.92
C MET A 1 3.59 -1.21 -14.82
N LYS A 2 2.60 -2.05 -14.47
CA LYS A 2 1.52 -1.77 -13.50
C LYS A 2 1.68 -2.68 -12.28
N ILE A 3 1.98 -2.12 -11.11
CA ILE A 3 2.30 -2.88 -9.89
C ILE A 3 1.39 -2.46 -8.74
N ASN A 4 0.71 -3.41 -8.08
CA ASN A 4 0.03 -3.15 -6.82
C ASN A 4 0.81 -3.75 -5.63
N VAL A 5 1.20 -2.92 -4.68
CA VAL A 5 1.87 -3.35 -3.46
C VAL A 5 0.85 -3.52 -2.35
N VAL A 6 0.75 -4.73 -1.81
CA VAL A 6 -0.22 -5.11 -0.77
C VAL A 6 0.46 -5.73 0.44
N GLY A 7 -0.23 -5.80 1.56
CA GLY A 7 0.27 -6.38 2.82
C GLY A 7 -0.29 -5.66 4.04
N THR A 8 -0.04 -6.20 5.23
CA THR A 8 -0.55 -5.65 6.49
C THR A 8 0.02 -4.24 6.75
N SER A 9 -0.70 -3.43 7.52
CA SER A 9 -0.21 -2.13 7.97
C SER A 9 1.12 -2.31 8.72
N GLY A 10 2.10 -1.45 8.46
CA GLY A 10 3.45 -1.59 9.03
C GLY A 10 4.39 -2.51 8.25
N SER A 11 3.96 -3.24 7.21
CA SER A 11 4.84 -4.13 6.45
C SER A 11 5.87 -3.43 5.56
N GLY A 12 5.80 -2.10 5.39
CA GLY A 12 6.73 -1.35 4.53
C GLY A 12 6.26 -1.13 3.10
N LYS A 13 4.96 -1.36 2.80
CA LYS A 13 4.37 -1.17 1.46
C LYS A 13 4.74 0.15 0.81
N SER A 14 4.47 1.25 1.49
CA SER A 14 4.69 2.60 0.95
C SER A 14 6.16 2.88 0.63
N THR A 15 7.07 2.32 1.43
CA THR A 15 8.51 2.44 1.15
C THR A 15 8.88 1.71 -0.13
N LEU A 16 8.47 0.43 -0.25
CA LEU A 16 8.75 -0.35 -1.45
C LEU A 16 8.06 0.25 -2.68
N ALA A 17 6.80 0.69 -2.54
CA ALA A 17 6.05 1.25 -3.66
C ALA A 17 6.69 2.53 -4.21
N ARG A 18 7.20 3.43 -3.35
CA ARG A 18 7.94 4.62 -3.81
C ARG A 18 9.23 4.24 -4.53
N GLN A 19 10.02 3.32 -3.96
CA GLN A 19 11.25 2.84 -4.60
C GLN A 19 11.00 2.20 -5.97
N LEU A 20 9.88 1.47 -6.11
CA LEU A 20 9.46 0.88 -7.38
C LEU A 20 9.07 1.95 -8.40
N ALA A 21 8.28 2.95 -7.97
CA ALA A 21 7.86 4.05 -8.81
C ALA A 21 9.04 4.88 -9.32
N GLU A 22 9.99 5.22 -8.42
CA GLU A 22 11.24 5.90 -8.76
C GLU A 22 12.09 5.10 -9.75
N ARG A 23 12.25 3.78 -9.51
CA ARG A 23 13.07 2.92 -10.36
C ARG A 23 12.50 2.75 -11.76
N LEU A 24 11.18 2.68 -11.87
CA LEU A 24 10.46 2.46 -13.12
C LEU A 24 10.10 3.76 -13.84
N ASP A 25 10.31 4.91 -13.21
CA ASP A 25 9.89 6.25 -13.68
C ASP A 25 8.39 6.28 -14.02
N VAL A 26 7.56 5.81 -13.07
CA VAL A 26 6.10 5.78 -13.19
C VAL A 26 5.44 6.45 -11.98
N PRO A 27 4.19 6.93 -12.09
CA PRO A 27 3.45 7.50 -10.98
C PRO A 27 3.34 6.57 -9.77
N TYR A 28 3.63 7.11 -8.57
CA TYR A 28 3.29 6.49 -7.28
C TYR A 28 1.90 6.94 -6.86
N ILE A 29 1.00 5.99 -6.68
CA ILE A 29 -0.40 6.24 -6.31
C ILE A 29 -0.67 5.64 -4.92
N GLU A 30 -0.93 6.50 -3.95
CA GLU A 30 -1.29 6.12 -2.59
C GLU A 30 -2.82 6.07 -2.44
N MET A 31 -3.40 4.87 -2.28
CA MET A 31 -4.86 4.70 -2.19
C MET A 31 -5.47 5.40 -0.98
N ASP A 32 -4.72 5.50 0.12
CA ASP A 32 -5.16 6.20 1.32
C ASP A 32 -5.40 7.69 1.03
N ARG A 33 -4.62 8.32 0.14
CA ARG A 33 -4.80 9.70 -0.31
C ARG A 33 -6.08 9.88 -1.13
N LEU A 34 -6.48 8.88 -1.89
CA LEU A 34 -7.73 8.90 -2.66
C LEU A 34 -8.96 8.66 -1.78
N TYR A 35 -8.77 7.92 -0.68
CA TYR A 35 -9.85 7.47 0.19
C TYR A 35 -10.17 8.44 1.32
N TRP A 36 -9.15 8.97 2.02
CA TRP A 36 -9.36 9.80 3.21
C TRP A 36 -9.64 11.25 2.85
N ARG A 37 -10.73 11.78 3.41
CA ARG A 37 -11.14 13.18 3.41
C ARG A 37 -10.81 13.84 4.76
N PRO A 38 -10.98 15.17 4.89
CA PRO A 38 -10.85 15.85 6.19
C PRO A 38 -11.61 15.12 7.31
N GLU A 39 -11.14 15.30 8.54
CA GLU A 39 -11.74 14.69 9.75
C GLU A 39 -11.80 13.16 9.71
N TRP A 40 -10.91 12.51 8.97
CA TRP A 40 -10.84 11.05 8.80
C TRP A 40 -12.13 10.44 8.21
N GLN A 41 -12.86 11.20 7.46
CA GLN A 41 -14.02 10.69 6.73
C GLN A 41 -13.57 9.87 5.53
N GLY A 42 -14.18 8.69 5.36
CA GLY A 42 -13.95 7.88 4.17
C GLY A 42 -14.71 8.43 2.97
N THR A 43 -14.14 8.33 1.80
CA THR A 43 -14.85 8.62 0.55
C THR A 43 -15.90 7.52 0.31
N PRO A 44 -17.14 7.87 -0.08
CA PRO A 44 -18.16 6.89 -0.48
C PRO A 44 -17.65 5.95 -1.57
N ASP A 45 -18.10 4.68 -1.54
CA ASP A 45 -17.53 3.63 -2.38
C ASP A 45 -17.56 3.96 -3.86
N GLY A 46 -18.69 4.45 -4.40
CA GLY A 46 -18.80 4.84 -5.81
C GLY A 46 -17.77 5.90 -6.19
N ALA A 47 -17.73 7.02 -5.46
CA ALA A 47 -16.79 8.10 -5.73
C ALA A 47 -15.32 7.68 -5.55
N PHE A 48 -15.03 6.73 -4.65
CA PHE A 48 -13.69 6.18 -4.48
C PHE A 48 -13.27 5.31 -5.66
N LEU A 49 -14.18 4.48 -6.18
CA LEU A 49 -13.94 3.63 -7.34
C LEU A 49 -13.72 4.47 -8.60
N GLU A 50 -14.59 5.47 -8.85
CA GLU A 50 -14.46 6.41 -9.96
C GLU A 50 -13.13 7.17 -9.92
N ARG A 51 -12.78 7.75 -8.76
CA ARG A 51 -11.51 8.46 -8.59
C ARG A 51 -10.30 7.55 -8.83
N LEU A 52 -10.36 6.30 -8.36
CA LEU A 52 -9.29 5.34 -8.61
C LEU A 52 -9.18 5.02 -10.10
N GLU A 53 -10.29 4.75 -10.78
CA GLU A 53 -10.31 4.42 -12.21
C GLU A 53 -9.77 5.57 -13.05
N GLN A 54 -10.19 6.80 -12.77
CA GLN A 54 -9.66 8.01 -13.40
C GLN A 54 -8.15 8.17 -13.16
N THR A 55 -7.69 8.03 -11.89
CA THR A 55 -6.26 8.15 -11.55
C THR A 55 -5.41 7.12 -12.28
N LEU A 56 -5.89 5.88 -12.41
CA LEU A 56 -5.17 4.83 -13.13
C LEU A 56 -5.17 5.07 -14.65
N ALA A 57 -6.24 5.63 -15.21
CA ALA A 57 -6.31 6.01 -16.62
C ALA A 57 -5.34 7.16 -16.94
N GLU A 58 -5.30 8.20 -16.10
CA GLU A 58 -4.37 9.33 -16.23
C GLU A 58 -2.90 8.91 -16.11
N ALA A 59 -2.59 7.87 -15.31
CA ALA A 59 -1.25 7.32 -15.19
C ALA A 59 -0.76 6.59 -16.45
N GLY A 60 -1.64 6.29 -17.39
CA GLY A 60 -1.30 5.74 -18.69
C GLY A 60 -0.65 4.36 -18.65
N GLY A 61 0.54 4.21 -19.26
CA GLY A 61 1.20 2.93 -19.50
C GLY A 61 1.83 2.26 -18.29
N GLY A 62 1.90 2.91 -17.12
CA GLY A 62 2.51 2.32 -15.91
C GLY A 62 2.18 3.07 -14.64
N TRP A 63 2.16 2.36 -13.52
CA TRP A 63 1.94 2.92 -12.19
C TRP A 63 2.36 1.95 -11.09
N VAL A 64 2.63 2.49 -9.90
CA VAL A 64 2.77 1.71 -8.67
C VAL A 64 1.72 2.14 -7.67
N LEU A 65 0.81 1.24 -7.34
CA LEU A 65 -0.32 1.46 -6.46
C LEU A 65 -0.05 0.87 -5.07
N ASP A 66 -0.11 1.72 -4.03
CA ASP A 66 0.03 1.33 -2.63
C ASP A 66 -1.35 1.26 -1.95
N GLY A 67 -1.78 0.07 -1.58
CA GLY A 67 -3.01 -0.10 -0.79
C GLY A 67 -3.70 -1.44 -0.92
N ASN A 68 -4.50 -1.75 0.13
CA ASN A 68 -5.12 -3.07 0.31
C ASN A 68 -6.61 -3.14 -0.05
N TYR A 69 -7.27 -2.03 -0.34
CA TYR A 69 -8.74 -1.94 -0.47
C TYR A 69 -9.32 -3.04 -1.36
N SER A 70 -10.03 -4.02 -0.72
CA SER A 70 -10.51 -5.23 -1.42
C SER A 70 -11.57 -4.91 -2.46
N ARG A 71 -12.45 -3.95 -2.17
CA ARG A 71 -13.52 -3.51 -3.07
C ARG A 71 -13.03 -2.92 -4.39
N THR A 72 -11.75 -2.52 -4.46
CA THR A 72 -11.14 -1.98 -5.66
C THR A 72 -10.42 -3.03 -6.51
N GLN A 73 -10.40 -4.29 -6.10
CA GLN A 73 -9.72 -5.37 -6.84
C GLN A 73 -10.18 -5.50 -8.30
N PRO A 74 -11.49 -5.43 -8.63
CA PRO A 74 -11.93 -5.54 -10.02
C PRO A 74 -11.35 -4.48 -10.94
N ILE A 75 -11.02 -3.30 -10.41
CA ILE A 75 -10.41 -2.20 -11.16
C ILE A 75 -8.89 -2.37 -11.19
N LYS A 76 -8.25 -2.35 -10.02
CA LYS A 76 -6.79 -2.28 -9.92
C LYS A 76 -6.06 -3.56 -10.37
N TRP A 77 -6.75 -4.71 -10.39
CA TRP A 77 -6.15 -5.97 -10.81
C TRP A 77 -6.51 -6.38 -12.25
N ARG A 78 -7.34 -5.60 -12.93
CA ARG A 78 -7.71 -5.86 -14.33
C ARG A 78 -6.48 -5.97 -15.23
N GLU A 79 -5.57 -5.02 -15.11
CA GLU A 79 -4.39 -4.89 -15.97
C GLU A 79 -3.05 -4.89 -15.21
N VAL A 80 -3.04 -5.37 -13.96
CA VAL A 80 -1.83 -5.39 -13.17
C VAL A 80 -0.84 -6.43 -13.68
N ASP A 81 0.43 -6.06 -13.80
CA ASP A 81 1.50 -6.99 -14.14
C ASP A 81 1.96 -7.79 -12.91
N TYR A 82 2.12 -7.11 -11.77
CA TYR A 82 2.53 -7.72 -10.50
C TYR A 82 1.70 -7.25 -9.32
N ILE A 83 1.36 -8.20 -8.45
CA ILE A 83 0.81 -7.94 -7.13
C ILE A 83 1.89 -8.36 -6.12
N LEU A 84 2.57 -7.37 -5.54
CA LEU A 84 3.66 -7.62 -4.59
C LEU A 84 3.08 -7.69 -3.18
N TRP A 85 3.02 -8.88 -2.63
CA TRP A 85 2.53 -9.09 -1.28
C TRP A 85 3.68 -9.16 -0.28
N LEU A 86 3.76 -8.13 0.59
CA LEU A 86 4.69 -8.11 1.73
C LEU A 86 4.13 -8.95 2.87
N ASP A 87 4.57 -10.20 2.98
CA ASP A 87 4.22 -11.17 4.02
C ASP A 87 5.35 -11.31 5.05
N TYR A 88 5.75 -10.22 5.65
CA TYR A 88 6.77 -10.25 6.71
C TYR A 88 6.21 -10.84 7.99
N GLY A 89 7.09 -11.44 8.83
CA GLY A 89 6.71 -12.02 10.11
C GLY A 89 6.00 -11.02 11.03
N PHE A 90 5.09 -11.53 11.87
CA PHE A 90 4.22 -10.72 12.75
C PHE A 90 5.01 -9.75 13.62
N CYS A 91 6.03 -10.22 14.34
CA CYS A 91 6.81 -9.37 15.26
C CYS A 91 7.47 -8.19 14.53
N ARG A 92 8.04 -8.43 13.35
CA ARG A 92 8.62 -7.36 12.52
C ARG A 92 7.56 -6.36 12.09
N THR A 93 6.44 -6.83 11.57
CA THR A 93 5.34 -5.98 11.08
C THR A 93 4.77 -5.12 12.20
N LEU A 94 4.55 -5.73 13.37
CA LEU A 94 4.06 -5.03 14.55
C LEU A 94 5.07 -3.96 15.03
N TRP A 95 6.34 -4.32 15.15
CA TRP A 95 7.39 -3.37 15.55
C TRP A 95 7.47 -2.18 14.60
N GLN A 96 7.42 -2.42 13.29
CA GLN A 96 7.41 -1.36 12.27
C GLN A 96 6.15 -0.48 12.38
N ALA A 97 4.98 -1.07 12.66
CA ALA A 97 3.74 -0.32 12.86
C ALA A 97 3.83 0.58 14.10
N VAL A 98 4.32 0.07 15.23
CA VAL A 98 4.54 0.81 16.48
C VAL A 98 5.53 1.96 16.26
N ARG A 99 6.70 1.68 15.66
CA ARG A 99 7.73 2.69 15.37
C ARG A 99 7.20 3.80 14.45
N ARG A 100 6.41 3.45 13.43
CA ARG A 100 5.79 4.41 12.53
C ARG A 100 4.76 5.27 13.27
N ALA A 101 3.87 4.65 14.05
CA ALA A 101 2.86 5.34 14.84
C ALA A 101 3.51 6.35 15.82
N TYR A 102 4.56 5.93 16.51
CA TYR A 102 5.33 6.80 17.39
C TYR A 102 5.90 8.02 16.65
N ARG A 103 6.60 7.78 15.51
CA ARG A 103 7.22 8.87 14.73
C ARG A 103 6.18 9.87 14.21
N ARG A 104 5.04 9.38 13.73
CA ARG A 104 3.97 10.23 13.20
C ARG A 104 3.28 11.04 14.31
N ALA A 105 3.02 10.40 15.45
CA ALA A 105 2.44 11.08 16.61
C ALA A 105 3.38 12.16 17.19
N ALA A 106 4.69 11.89 17.24
CA ALA A 106 5.70 12.84 17.69
C ALA A 106 5.90 14.00 16.69
N GLY A 107 5.88 13.71 15.39
CA GLY A 107 6.11 14.69 14.33
C GLY A 107 4.95 15.64 14.07
N LYS A 108 3.74 15.35 14.57
CA LYS A 108 2.51 16.16 14.40
C LYS A 108 2.23 16.60 12.94
N SER A 109 2.89 15.96 11.97
CA SER A 109 2.72 16.28 10.55
C SER A 109 1.39 15.77 10.02
N GLU A 110 0.85 16.50 9.05
CA GLU A 110 -0.31 16.06 8.29
C GLU A 110 0.04 14.84 7.44
N LEU A 111 -0.85 13.84 7.42
CA LEU A 111 -0.60 12.59 6.70
C LEU A 111 -0.79 12.75 5.20
N TRP A 112 -1.85 13.46 4.81
CA TRP A 112 -2.18 13.75 3.42
C TRP A 112 -2.45 15.25 3.28
N PRO A 113 -1.68 15.96 2.46
CA PRO A 113 -1.81 17.41 2.30
C PRO A 113 -3.24 17.84 1.97
N GLY A 114 -3.72 18.85 2.68
CA GLY A 114 -5.07 19.42 2.49
C GLY A 114 -6.20 18.69 3.23
N THR A 115 -5.91 17.61 3.98
CA THR A 115 -6.95 16.92 4.77
C THR A 115 -7.01 17.35 6.23
N GLY A 116 -5.94 17.97 6.76
CA GLY A 116 -5.81 18.27 8.19
C GLY A 116 -5.63 17.01 9.08
N ASN A 117 -5.59 15.81 8.50
CA ASN A 117 -5.53 14.56 9.25
C ASN A 117 -4.15 14.35 9.86
N ARG A 118 -4.09 14.33 11.19
CA ARG A 118 -2.86 14.10 11.96
C ARG A 118 -3.02 12.90 12.88
N GLU A 119 -1.95 12.12 13.03
CA GLU A 119 -1.90 11.08 14.06
C GLU A 119 -1.54 11.69 15.42
N SER A 120 -2.18 11.19 16.48
CA SER A 120 -1.85 11.53 17.86
C SER A 120 -1.54 10.26 18.64
N PHE A 121 -0.77 10.36 19.75
CA PHE A 121 -0.47 9.21 20.62
C PHE A 121 -1.74 8.53 21.12
N ARG A 122 -2.76 9.33 21.53
CA ARG A 122 -4.03 8.80 21.99
C ARG A 122 -4.72 7.96 20.91
N ARG A 123 -4.80 8.47 19.67
CA ARG A 123 -5.44 7.78 18.55
C ARG A 123 -4.63 6.55 18.11
N SER A 124 -3.30 6.67 18.05
CA SER A 124 -2.43 5.60 17.56
C SER A 124 -2.30 4.42 18.51
N PHE A 125 -2.40 4.63 19.84
CA PHE A 125 -2.13 3.59 20.84
C PHE A 125 -3.32 3.27 21.75
N PHE A 126 -4.16 4.25 22.10
CA PHE A 126 -5.18 4.13 23.15
C PHE A 126 -6.62 4.16 22.64
N SER A 127 -6.85 4.25 21.33
CA SER A 127 -8.21 4.22 20.77
C SER A 127 -8.56 2.85 20.18
N ARG A 128 -9.85 2.58 20.03
CA ARG A 128 -10.33 1.39 19.30
C ARG A 128 -9.92 1.39 17.83
N GLU A 129 -9.60 2.57 17.28
CA GLU A 129 -9.10 2.80 15.93
C GLU A 129 -7.57 2.77 15.84
N SER A 130 -6.89 2.36 16.93
CA SER A 130 -5.44 2.28 16.97
C SER A 130 -4.89 1.45 15.82
N ILE A 131 -3.96 2.04 15.07
CA ILE A 131 -3.28 1.35 13.95
C ILE A 131 -2.51 0.12 14.43
N VAL A 132 -2.06 0.12 15.68
CA VAL A 132 -1.37 -1.02 16.30
C VAL A 132 -2.36 -2.16 16.52
N LEU A 133 -3.52 -1.87 17.14
CA LEU A 133 -4.60 -2.86 17.32
C LEU A 133 -5.14 -3.36 15.98
N TRP A 134 -5.30 -2.46 15.01
CA TRP A 134 -5.68 -2.81 13.66
C TRP A 134 -4.69 -3.78 13.03
N THR A 135 -3.39 -3.53 13.16
CA THR A 135 -2.33 -4.41 12.66
C THR A 135 -2.44 -5.80 13.27
N ILE A 136 -2.60 -5.90 14.60
CA ILE A 136 -2.75 -7.18 15.31
C ILE A 136 -3.98 -7.94 14.81
N ARG A 137 -5.14 -7.28 14.77
CA ARG A 137 -6.43 -7.90 14.40
C ARG A 137 -6.47 -8.35 12.93
N THR A 138 -5.83 -7.58 12.06
CA THR A 138 -5.91 -7.83 10.61
C THR A 138 -4.77 -8.67 10.05
N TYR A 139 -3.69 -8.91 10.80
CA TYR A 139 -2.52 -9.64 10.30
C TYR A 139 -2.89 -11.04 9.76
N SER A 140 -3.47 -11.89 10.59
CA SER A 140 -3.83 -13.25 10.20
C SER A 140 -4.95 -13.28 9.16
N LYS A 141 -5.91 -12.33 9.24
CA LYS A 141 -6.98 -12.20 8.24
C LYS A 141 -6.42 -11.83 6.87
N ASN A 142 -5.54 -10.85 6.80
CA ASN A 142 -4.89 -10.43 5.55
C ASN A 142 -4.05 -11.56 4.97
N ARG A 143 -3.31 -12.27 5.80
CA ARG A 143 -2.48 -13.39 5.36
C ARG A 143 -3.31 -14.51 4.74
N ARG A 144 -4.40 -14.93 5.41
CA ARG A 144 -5.33 -15.93 4.86
C ARG A 144 -5.94 -15.47 3.53
N LYS A 145 -6.38 -14.21 3.48
CA LYS A 145 -6.93 -13.61 2.27
C LYS A 145 -5.94 -13.69 1.09
N TYR A 146 -4.72 -13.19 1.26
CA TYR A 146 -3.75 -13.18 0.15
C TYR A 146 -3.25 -14.57 -0.24
N LEU A 147 -3.24 -15.53 0.68
CA LEU A 147 -3.00 -16.94 0.32
C LEU A 147 -4.11 -17.48 -0.58
N ALA A 148 -5.38 -17.16 -0.26
CA ALA A 148 -6.51 -17.56 -1.11
C ALA A 148 -6.47 -16.87 -2.49
N GLU A 149 -6.15 -15.56 -2.55
CA GLU A 149 -6.01 -14.85 -3.84
C GLU A 149 -4.88 -15.42 -4.70
N MET A 150 -3.76 -15.80 -4.09
CA MET A 150 -2.65 -16.46 -4.82
C MET A 150 -3.02 -17.83 -5.38
N ALA A 151 -3.98 -18.52 -4.78
CA ALA A 151 -4.44 -19.83 -5.25
C ALA A 151 -5.44 -19.72 -6.43
N ARG A 152 -5.92 -18.52 -6.77
CA ARG A 152 -6.83 -18.30 -7.89
C ARG A 152 -6.09 -18.48 -9.21
N THR A 153 -6.75 -19.14 -10.17
CA THR A 153 -6.18 -19.43 -11.49
C THR A 153 -6.06 -18.20 -12.39
N ASP A 154 -6.96 -17.23 -12.23
CA ASP A 154 -7.04 -16.03 -13.07
C ASP A 154 -6.01 -14.96 -12.73
N ILE A 155 -5.54 -14.92 -11.47
CA ILE A 155 -4.66 -13.84 -11.00
C ILE A 155 -3.45 -14.34 -10.21
N GLY A 156 -3.46 -15.58 -9.72
CA GLY A 156 -2.40 -16.12 -8.85
C GLY A 156 -1.01 -16.01 -9.43
N GLY A 157 -0.85 -16.18 -10.74
CA GLY A 157 0.42 -16.07 -11.45
C GLY A 157 1.04 -14.65 -11.40
N ARG A 158 0.24 -13.61 -11.15
CA ARG A 158 0.71 -12.23 -11.00
C ARG A 158 1.22 -11.91 -9.61
N PHE A 159 0.95 -12.76 -8.60
CA PHE A 159 1.41 -12.57 -7.25
C PHE A 159 2.91 -12.90 -7.09
N LYS A 160 3.61 -11.99 -6.40
CA LYS A 160 4.96 -12.22 -5.88
C LYS A 160 4.94 -12.02 -4.36
N ARG A 161 5.06 -13.11 -3.61
CA ARG A 161 5.09 -13.11 -2.15
C ARG A 161 6.50 -12.82 -1.65
N LEU A 162 6.66 -11.70 -0.95
CA LEU A 162 7.94 -11.24 -0.41
C LEU A 162 7.91 -11.41 1.12
N ARG A 163 8.69 -12.36 1.63
CA ARG A 163 8.70 -12.74 3.05
C ARG A 163 9.74 -11.99 3.89
N SER A 164 10.64 -11.24 3.25
CA SER A 164 11.68 -10.48 3.92
C SER A 164 12.03 -9.20 3.15
N PRO A 165 12.60 -8.18 3.83
CA PRO A 165 13.12 -7.00 3.16
C PRO A 165 14.20 -7.32 2.12
N ARG A 166 14.99 -8.39 2.34
CA ARG A 166 15.98 -8.84 1.37
C ARG A 166 15.30 -9.27 0.07
N GLN A 167 14.25 -10.10 0.15
CA GLN A 167 13.48 -10.50 -1.04
C GLN A 167 12.85 -9.29 -1.75
N ALA A 168 12.38 -8.28 -1.01
CA ALA A 168 11.86 -7.05 -1.60
C ALA A 168 12.96 -6.27 -2.33
N ALA A 169 14.15 -6.15 -1.74
CA ALA A 169 15.30 -5.51 -2.37
C ALA A 169 15.81 -6.30 -3.59
N ASP A 170 15.83 -7.63 -3.50
CA ASP A 170 16.20 -8.50 -4.61
C ASP A 170 15.23 -8.33 -5.78
N PHE A 171 13.91 -8.36 -5.51
CA PHE A 171 12.90 -8.11 -6.54
C PHE A 171 13.08 -6.73 -7.18
N LEU A 172 13.28 -5.69 -6.39
CA LEU A 172 13.53 -4.34 -6.90
C LEU A 172 14.71 -4.33 -7.87
N ARG A 173 15.79 -5.04 -7.57
CA ARG A 173 16.99 -5.12 -8.44
C ARG A 173 16.76 -5.84 -9.76
N THR A 174 15.83 -6.79 -9.82
CA THR A 174 15.49 -7.52 -11.06
C THR A 174 14.73 -6.65 -12.07
N LEU A 175 14.13 -5.55 -11.63
CA LEU A 175 13.38 -4.67 -12.52
C LEU A 175 14.32 -3.78 -13.34
N PRO A 176 13.94 -3.45 -14.58
CA PRO A 176 14.68 -2.50 -15.38
C PRO A 176 14.76 -1.16 -14.65
N GLN A 177 15.87 -0.48 -14.81
CA GLN A 177 15.99 0.91 -14.39
C GLN A 177 15.58 1.77 -15.58
N ALA A 178 14.60 2.66 -15.38
CA ALA A 178 14.29 3.63 -16.43
C ALA A 178 15.57 4.43 -16.72
N HIS A 179 15.95 4.49 -17.99
CA HIS A 179 17.06 5.31 -18.41
C HIS A 179 16.64 6.76 -18.14
N SER A 180 17.37 7.43 -17.27
CA SER A 180 17.19 8.87 -17.00
C SER A 180 17.52 9.62 -18.29
N SER A 181 16.54 9.73 -19.17
CA SER A 181 16.60 10.70 -20.29
C SER A 181 16.30 12.08 -19.74
N ARG A 182 17.18 12.55 -18.82
CA ARG A 182 17.24 13.98 -18.53
C ARG A 182 18.02 14.60 -19.67
N ARG A 183 17.33 15.16 -20.62
CA ARG A 183 17.82 16.27 -21.45
C ARG A 183 17.03 17.53 -21.09
#